data_e03b562dfcd9a29bab3cd86274ab86e5
#
_entry.id   e03b562dfcd9a29bab3cd86274ab86e5
#
_cell.length_a   1.000
_cell.length_b   1.000
_cell.length_c   1.000
_cell.angle_alpha   90.00
_cell.angle_beta   90.00
_cell.angle_gamma   90.00
#
_symmetry.space_group_name_H-M   'P 1'
#
loop_
_entity.id
_entity.type
_entity.pdbx_description
1 polymer ?
#
loop_
_entity_poly.entity_id
_entity_poly.type
_entity_poly.pdbx_seq_one_letter_code
_entity_poly.pdbx_strand_id
1 'polypeptide(L)'
;IDDGQSVRIRDKGEPGVNGGPRGDLLVQVTVSRHPIFQRQDVHIFSTVPISFAQAALGADIRIKTVDGEVIYNVKPGTKTDTKVRLKGKGVPSLRNPQVRGDHYVTLVIQTPEKLSHEAKEALRKFDELAGNTLNQAGKNDGEKEKPEKKKKGFMDKVKEAFDD
;
A
#
# COMPACT_ATOMS: atom_id res chain seq x y z
N ILE A 1 -0.04 -13.22 24.59
CA ILE A 1 -0.97 -14.35 24.67
C ILE A 1 -1.83 -14.41 23.42
N ASP A 2 -2.27 -15.59 23.00
CA ASP A 2 -3.18 -15.77 21.89
C ASP A 2 -4.64 -15.87 22.34
N ASP A 3 -5.56 -15.55 21.44
CA ASP A 3 -6.99 -15.67 21.71
C ASP A 3 -7.38 -17.11 22.07
N GLY A 4 -8.20 -17.27 23.09
CA GLY A 4 -8.65 -18.58 23.60
C GLY A 4 -7.65 -19.31 24.47
N GLN A 5 -6.44 -18.79 24.70
CA GLN A 5 -5.49 -19.40 25.62
C GLN A 5 -5.88 -19.21 27.08
N SER A 6 -5.47 -20.18 27.91
CA SER A 6 -5.70 -20.11 29.35
C SER A 6 -4.39 -19.90 30.10
N VAL A 7 -4.41 -19.01 31.08
CA VAL A 7 -3.32 -18.77 32.04
C VAL A 7 -3.62 -19.51 33.32
N ARG A 8 -2.71 -20.35 33.77
CA ARG A 8 -2.82 -21.05 35.08
C ARG A 8 -2.12 -20.23 36.14
N ILE A 9 -2.89 -19.85 37.18
CA ILE A 9 -2.38 -19.17 38.34
C ILE A 9 -2.41 -20.17 39.51
N ARG A 10 -1.24 -20.58 39.99
CA ARG A 10 -1.09 -21.59 41.01
C ARG A 10 -1.62 -21.10 42.35
N ASP A 11 -2.20 -22.00 43.13
CA ASP A 11 -2.69 -21.78 44.50
C ASP A 11 -3.73 -20.64 44.64
N LYS A 12 -4.37 -20.24 43.52
CA LYS A 12 -5.43 -19.21 43.50
C LYS A 12 -6.83 -19.74 43.23
N GLY A 13 -6.97 -21.05 43.13
CA GLY A 13 -8.26 -21.73 43.01
C GLY A 13 -9.00 -21.87 44.35
N GLU A 14 -9.97 -22.77 44.43
CA GLU A 14 -10.76 -23.06 45.62
C GLU A 14 -9.91 -23.72 46.71
N PRO A 15 -10.29 -23.54 47.99
CA PRO A 15 -9.66 -24.24 49.09
C PRO A 15 -9.76 -25.75 48.93
N GLY A 16 -8.69 -26.47 49.30
CA GLY A 16 -8.70 -27.92 49.30
C GLY A 16 -9.66 -28.50 50.32
N VAL A 17 -10.17 -29.69 50.04
CA VAL A 17 -11.04 -30.45 50.95
C VAL A 17 -10.22 -30.89 52.17
N ASN A 18 -10.81 -30.84 53.35
CA ASN A 18 -10.21 -31.26 54.63
C ASN A 18 -8.86 -30.59 54.98
N GLY A 19 -8.75 -29.28 54.67
CA GLY A 19 -7.52 -28.53 54.96
C GLY A 19 -6.37 -28.77 53.99
N GLY A 20 -6.61 -29.40 52.85
CA GLY A 20 -5.63 -29.61 51.79
C GLY A 20 -5.22 -28.28 51.12
N PRO A 21 -4.15 -28.32 50.30
CA PRO A 21 -3.70 -27.13 49.56
C PRO A 21 -4.78 -26.59 48.60
N ARG A 22 -4.70 -25.30 48.30
CA ARG A 22 -5.60 -24.66 47.33
C ARG A 22 -5.36 -25.21 45.92
N GLY A 23 -6.42 -25.28 45.15
CA GLY A 23 -6.35 -25.57 43.72
C GLY A 23 -5.79 -24.40 42.92
N ASP A 24 -5.64 -24.59 41.62
CA ASP A 24 -5.20 -23.56 40.71
C ASP A 24 -6.39 -22.85 40.06
N LEU A 25 -6.18 -21.60 39.69
CA LEU A 25 -7.15 -20.81 38.92
C LEU A 25 -6.74 -20.83 37.44
N LEU A 26 -7.67 -21.25 36.60
CA LEU A 26 -7.49 -21.16 35.12
C LEU A 26 -8.25 -19.94 34.63
N VAL A 27 -7.53 -18.99 34.03
CA VAL A 27 -8.09 -17.77 33.41
C VAL A 27 -8.05 -17.92 31.90
N GLN A 28 -9.22 -18.09 31.29
CA GLN A 28 -9.32 -18.09 29.84
C GLN A 28 -9.32 -16.65 29.33
N VAL A 29 -8.49 -16.36 28.32
CA VAL A 29 -8.31 -15.03 27.75
C VAL A 29 -8.99 -14.94 26.40
N THR A 30 -9.81 -13.91 26.22
CA THR A 30 -10.37 -13.53 24.92
C THR A 30 -9.70 -12.25 24.44
N VAL A 31 -9.12 -12.28 23.25
CA VAL A 31 -8.43 -11.13 22.65
C VAL A 31 -9.34 -10.49 21.61
N SER A 32 -9.74 -9.24 21.83
CA SER A 32 -10.56 -8.48 20.88
C SER A 32 -9.75 -8.05 19.66
N ARG A 33 -10.45 -7.87 18.53
CA ARG A 33 -9.82 -7.38 17.30
C ARG A 33 -9.43 -5.90 17.44
N HIS A 34 -8.22 -5.56 16.95
CA HIS A 34 -7.80 -4.17 16.86
C HIS A 34 -8.31 -3.52 15.57
N PRO A 35 -8.74 -2.24 15.59
CA PRO A 35 -9.31 -1.59 14.39
C PRO A 35 -8.29 -1.38 13.26
N ILE A 36 -7.00 -1.26 13.57
CA ILE A 36 -5.94 -0.97 12.58
C ILE A 36 -5.06 -2.19 12.32
N PHE A 37 -4.74 -2.95 13.37
CA PHE A 37 -3.77 -4.04 13.31
C PHE A 37 -4.45 -5.40 13.24
N GLN A 38 -3.97 -6.23 12.32
CA GLN A 38 -4.27 -7.66 12.29
C GLN A 38 -3.04 -8.42 12.75
N ARG A 39 -3.22 -9.38 13.65
CA ARG A 39 -2.13 -10.19 14.17
C ARG A 39 -2.21 -11.61 13.62
N GLN A 40 -1.08 -12.15 13.17
CA GLN A 40 -0.89 -13.57 12.89
C GLN A 40 0.39 -14.02 13.62
N ASP A 41 0.24 -14.87 14.62
CA ASP A 41 1.31 -15.27 15.54
C ASP A 41 2.02 -14.04 16.14
N VAL A 42 3.29 -13.85 15.80
CA VAL A 42 4.13 -12.72 16.24
C VAL A 42 4.17 -11.56 15.25
N HIS A 43 3.56 -11.72 14.07
CA HIS A 43 3.56 -10.71 13.02
C HIS A 43 2.31 -9.83 13.07
N ILE A 44 2.50 -8.57 12.71
CA ILE A 44 1.43 -7.58 12.60
C ILE A 44 1.26 -7.21 11.13
N PHE A 45 0.02 -7.01 10.72
CA PHE A 45 -0.36 -6.56 9.37
C PHE A 45 -1.22 -5.31 9.51
N SER A 46 -0.96 -4.32 8.68
CA SER A 46 -1.78 -3.12 8.57
C SER A 46 -1.78 -2.56 7.16
N THR A 47 -2.78 -1.73 6.86
CA THR A 47 -2.88 -1.00 5.59
C THR A 47 -2.74 0.49 5.87
N VAL A 48 -1.90 1.17 5.11
CA VAL A 48 -1.68 2.61 5.22
C VAL A 48 -2.03 3.27 3.90
N PRO A 49 -3.02 4.18 3.90
CA PRO A 49 -3.35 4.96 2.73
C PRO A 49 -2.28 6.03 2.48
N ILE A 50 -1.90 6.19 1.22
CA ILE A 50 -1.03 7.27 0.74
C ILE A 50 -1.71 7.99 -0.42
N SER A 51 -1.36 9.25 -0.65
CA SER A 51 -1.86 9.98 -1.81
C SER A 51 -1.12 9.56 -3.09
N PHE A 52 -1.75 9.83 -4.24
CA PHE A 52 -1.11 9.63 -5.53
C PHE A 52 0.19 10.45 -5.65
N ALA A 53 0.18 11.70 -5.17
CA ALA A 53 1.37 12.54 -5.17
C ALA A 53 2.50 11.96 -4.31
N GLN A 54 2.19 11.45 -3.11
CA GLN A 54 3.18 10.78 -2.25
C GLN A 54 3.74 9.52 -2.91
N ALA A 55 2.92 8.75 -3.61
CA ALA A 55 3.37 7.56 -4.32
C ALA A 55 4.24 7.89 -5.54
N ALA A 56 3.88 8.93 -6.31
CA ALA A 56 4.58 9.31 -7.53
C ALA A 56 5.90 10.04 -7.25
N LEU A 57 5.90 11.00 -6.33
CA LEU A 57 7.05 11.86 -6.03
C LEU A 57 7.94 11.31 -4.91
N GLY A 58 7.42 10.38 -4.12
CA GLY A 58 8.02 9.98 -2.87
C GLY A 58 7.66 10.94 -1.73
N ALA A 59 7.67 10.45 -0.50
CA ALA A 59 7.41 11.23 0.70
C ALA A 59 7.82 10.48 1.96
N ASP A 60 8.08 11.21 3.02
CA ASP A 60 8.19 10.64 4.36
C ASP A 60 6.81 10.55 4.99
N ILE A 61 6.40 9.35 5.35
CA ILE A 61 5.11 9.07 5.99
C ILE A 61 5.30 8.53 7.39
N ARG A 62 4.33 8.79 8.27
CA ARG A 62 4.28 8.21 9.61
C ARG A 62 3.44 6.94 9.58
N ILE A 63 4.00 5.86 10.06
CA ILE A 63 3.33 4.57 10.16
C ILE A 63 3.17 4.24 11.65
N LYS A 64 1.94 4.00 12.07
CA LYS A 64 1.64 3.51 13.43
C LYS A 64 2.10 2.06 13.56
N THR A 65 2.79 1.76 14.64
CA THR A 65 3.17 0.41 15.04
C THR A 65 2.68 0.13 16.46
N VAL A 66 2.81 -1.11 16.93
CA VAL A 66 2.45 -1.47 18.32
C VAL A 66 3.31 -0.78 19.38
N ASP A 67 4.48 -0.26 19.01
CA ASP A 67 5.42 0.44 19.88
C ASP A 67 5.46 1.96 19.64
N GLY A 68 4.49 2.51 18.94
CA GLY A 68 4.47 3.93 18.57
C GLY A 68 4.57 4.15 17.07
N GLU A 69 5.05 5.31 16.66
CA GLU A 69 5.15 5.70 15.25
C GLU A 69 6.58 5.55 14.72
N VAL A 70 6.69 5.18 13.45
CA VAL A 70 7.95 5.19 12.71
C VAL A 70 7.80 6.04 11.44
N ILE A 71 8.88 6.69 11.04
CA ILE A 71 8.93 7.39 9.75
C ILE A 71 9.42 6.41 8.69
N TYR A 72 8.68 6.31 7.61
CA TYR A 72 9.04 5.51 6.45
C TYR A 72 9.13 6.38 5.21
N ASN A 73 10.24 6.26 4.49
CA ASN A 73 10.44 6.97 3.23
C ASN A 73 9.83 6.17 2.07
N VAL A 74 8.74 6.68 1.51
CA VAL A 74 8.10 6.15 0.31
C VAL A 74 8.94 6.55 -0.91
N LYS A 75 9.38 5.57 -1.67
CA LYS A 75 10.16 5.83 -2.89
C LYS A 75 9.28 6.36 -4.02
N PRO A 76 9.81 7.28 -4.87
CA PRO A 76 9.11 7.72 -6.07
C PRO A 76 8.70 6.54 -6.96
N GLY A 77 7.48 6.59 -7.50
CA GLY A 77 6.95 5.53 -8.34
C GLY A 77 6.46 4.29 -7.58
N THR A 78 6.20 4.40 -6.28
CA THR A 78 5.62 3.33 -5.48
C THR A 78 4.23 2.96 -6.00
N LYS A 79 3.99 1.68 -6.25
CA LYS A 79 2.70 1.15 -6.72
C LYS A 79 1.75 0.91 -5.56
N THR A 80 0.45 0.94 -5.84
CA THR A 80 -0.55 0.46 -4.86
C THR A 80 -0.29 -1.00 -4.50
N ASP A 81 -0.70 -1.40 -3.29
CA ASP A 81 -0.47 -2.74 -2.71
C ASP A 81 1.00 -3.12 -2.49
N THR A 82 1.90 -2.14 -2.53
CA THR A 82 3.30 -2.35 -2.15
C THR A 82 3.38 -2.75 -0.67
N LYS A 83 4.03 -3.89 -0.40
CA LYS A 83 4.24 -4.40 0.96
C LYS A 83 5.59 -3.95 1.48
N VAL A 84 5.56 -3.33 2.65
CA VAL A 84 6.72 -2.85 3.39
C VAL A 84 6.89 -3.69 4.65
N ARG A 85 8.09 -4.18 4.90
CA ARG A 85 8.43 -4.92 6.12
C ARG A 85 9.16 -4.00 7.10
N LEU A 86 8.55 -3.78 8.25
CA LEU A 86 9.17 -3.10 9.38
C LEU A 86 9.71 -4.17 10.34
N LYS A 87 11.01 -4.44 10.22
CA LYS A 87 11.69 -5.51 10.96
C LYS A 87 11.61 -5.27 12.48
N GLY A 88 11.25 -6.30 13.23
CA GLY A 88 11.18 -6.26 14.69
C GLY A 88 10.03 -5.42 15.26
N LYS A 89 9.08 -4.95 14.43
CA LYS A 89 7.92 -4.15 14.85
C LYS A 89 6.63 -4.96 15.04
N GLY A 90 6.74 -6.28 15.06
CA GLY A 90 5.67 -7.19 15.48
C GLY A 90 5.58 -7.30 17.00
N VAL A 91 4.93 -8.36 17.47
CA VAL A 91 4.81 -8.64 18.92
C VAL A 91 5.89 -9.60 19.41
N PRO A 92 6.25 -9.56 20.70
CA PRO A 92 7.20 -10.52 21.28
C PRO A 92 6.65 -11.95 21.26
N SER A 93 7.52 -12.92 21.11
CA SER A 93 7.17 -14.33 21.25
C SER A 93 6.89 -14.66 22.72
N LEU A 94 5.86 -15.47 22.97
CA LEU A 94 5.56 -16.00 24.33
C LEU A 94 6.70 -16.85 24.92
N ARG A 95 7.42 -17.59 24.06
CA ARG A 95 8.51 -18.48 24.50
C ARG A 95 9.79 -17.71 24.78
N ASN A 96 10.07 -16.68 23.98
CA ASN A 96 11.28 -15.86 24.13
C ASN A 96 10.92 -14.39 23.84
N PRO A 97 10.71 -13.55 24.86
CA PRO A 97 10.38 -12.15 24.68
C PRO A 97 11.40 -11.31 23.92
N GLN A 98 12.65 -11.78 23.82
CA GLN A 98 13.69 -11.11 23.03
C GLN A 98 13.50 -11.33 21.51
N VAL A 99 12.72 -12.33 21.14
CA VAL A 99 12.39 -12.60 19.73
C VAL A 99 11.07 -11.92 19.41
N ARG A 100 11.12 -10.98 18.48
CA ARG A 100 9.93 -10.25 18.00
C ARG A 100 9.66 -10.58 16.54
N GLY A 101 8.39 -10.58 16.19
CA GLY A 101 7.97 -10.63 14.79
C GLY A 101 8.16 -9.30 14.07
N ASP A 102 7.67 -9.23 12.87
CA ASP A 102 7.74 -8.06 12.01
C ASP A 102 6.35 -7.46 11.80
N HIS A 103 6.33 -6.20 11.40
CA HIS A 103 5.11 -5.54 10.96
C HIS A 103 5.13 -5.38 9.44
N TYR A 104 4.16 -5.98 8.77
CA TYR A 104 3.96 -5.88 7.34
C TYR A 104 2.90 -4.84 7.04
N VAL A 105 3.29 -3.79 6.34
CA VAL A 105 2.44 -2.66 5.97
C VAL A 105 2.13 -2.73 4.49
N THR A 106 0.87 -2.70 4.12
CA THR A 106 0.44 -2.57 2.73
C THR A 106 0.14 -1.10 2.44
N LEU A 107 0.86 -0.50 1.50
CA LEU A 107 0.62 0.87 1.05
C LEU A 107 -0.46 0.86 -0.03
N VAL A 108 -1.53 1.61 0.18
CA VAL A 108 -2.66 1.71 -0.76
C VAL A 108 -2.82 3.15 -1.21
N ILE A 109 -2.84 3.38 -2.53
CA ILE A 109 -3.08 4.71 -3.08
C ILE A 109 -4.57 5.02 -2.94
N GLN A 110 -4.88 6.06 -2.17
CA GLN A 110 -6.24 6.51 -1.93
C GLN A 110 -6.62 7.63 -2.91
N THR A 111 -7.70 7.42 -3.63
CA THR A 111 -8.29 8.46 -4.48
C THR A 111 -9.04 9.46 -3.61
N PRO A 112 -8.78 10.78 -3.72
CA PRO A 112 -9.50 11.78 -2.95
C PRO A 112 -10.94 11.93 -3.46
N GLU A 113 -11.91 11.89 -2.55
CA GLU A 113 -13.33 12.02 -2.90
C GLU A 113 -13.78 13.48 -3.00
N LYS A 114 -13.21 14.34 -2.15
CA LYS A 114 -13.57 15.77 -2.07
C LYS A 114 -12.39 16.63 -2.50
N LEU A 115 -12.55 17.35 -3.61
CA LEU A 115 -11.54 18.24 -4.15
C LEU A 115 -12.12 19.65 -4.30
N SER A 116 -11.34 20.67 -3.93
CA SER A 116 -11.64 22.07 -4.25
C SER A 116 -11.59 22.31 -5.76
N HIS A 117 -12.09 23.46 -6.22
CA HIS A 117 -12.04 23.82 -7.64
C HIS A 117 -10.59 23.89 -8.13
N GLU A 118 -9.72 24.54 -7.36
CA GLU A 118 -8.29 24.68 -7.69
C GLU A 118 -7.57 23.34 -7.75
N ALA A 119 -7.92 22.40 -6.84
CA ALA A 119 -7.33 21.05 -6.85
C ALA A 119 -7.76 20.25 -8.08
N LYS A 120 -9.02 20.42 -8.54
CA LYS A 120 -9.51 19.80 -9.78
C LYS A 120 -8.78 20.31 -11.01
N GLU A 121 -8.57 21.62 -11.09
CA GLU A 121 -7.85 22.26 -12.19
C GLU A 121 -6.37 21.81 -12.22
N ALA A 122 -5.71 21.78 -11.05
CA ALA A 122 -4.34 21.31 -10.94
C ALA A 122 -4.21 19.83 -11.36
N LEU A 123 -5.21 19.00 -11.01
CA LEU A 123 -5.21 17.58 -11.38
C LEU A 123 -5.44 17.39 -12.89
N ARG A 124 -6.32 18.18 -13.52
CA ARG A 124 -6.50 18.16 -14.99
C ARG A 124 -5.22 18.57 -15.70
N LYS A 125 -4.58 19.65 -15.23
CA LYS A 125 -3.30 20.08 -15.79
C LYS A 125 -2.21 19.04 -15.65
N PHE A 126 -2.17 18.36 -14.51
CA PHE A 126 -1.24 17.24 -14.31
C PHE A 126 -1.50 16.13 -15.33
N ASP A 127 -2.76 15.74 -15.54
CA ASP A 127 -3.13 14.65 -16.44
C ASP A 127 -2.73 14.97 -17.89
N GLU A 128 -2.94 16.22 -18.33
CA GLU A 128 -2.47 16.69 -19.64
C GLU A 128 -0.96 16.63 -19.78
N LEU A 129 -0.21 17.11 -18.78
CA LEU A 129 1.25 17.15 -18.81
C LEU A 129 1.88 15.76 -18.71
N ALA A 130 1.24 14.86 -17.98
CA ALA A 130 1.70 13.48 -17.85
C ALA A 130 1.35 12.61 -19.08
N GLY A 131 0.53 13.12 -20.01
CA GLY A 131 0.10 12.39 -21.20
C GLY A 131 -0.76 11.16 -20.88
N ASN A 132 -1.43 11.16 -19.73
CA ASN A 132 -2.28 10.06 -19.28
C ASN A 132 -3.61 10.06 -20.01
N THR A 133 -3.62 9.50 -21.22
CA THR A 133 -4.82 9.36 -22.07
C THR A 133 -5.37 7.93 -22.05
N LEU A 134 -5.08 7.17 -21.02
CA LEU A 134 -5.51 5.77 -20.89
C LEU A 134 -7.03 5.65 -21.02
N ASN A 135 -7.48 4.90 -22.01
CA ASN A 135 -8.90 4.56 -22.24
C ASN A 135 -9.86 5.78 -22.35
N GLN A 136 -9.37 6.96 -22.75
CA GLN A 136 -10.25 8.09 -23.03
C GLN A 136 -11.09 7.83 -24.27
N ALA A 137 -12.41 7.75 -24.12
CA ALA A 137 -13.31 7.72 -25.27
C ALA A 137 -13.27 9.07 -25.99
N GLY A 138 -12.87 9.09 -27.28
CA GLY A 138 -13.04 10.27 -28.15
C GLY A 138 -11.78 11.05 -28.53
N LYS A 139 -10.59 10.69 -28.10
CA LYS A 139 -9.39 11.10 -28.83
C LYS A 139 -9.06 10.02 -29.83
N ASN A 140 -9.64 10.10 -31.03
CA ASN A 140 -9.02 9.48 -32.18
C ASN A 140 -7.59 10.03 -32.21
N ASP A 141 -6.62 9.16 -32.07
CA ASP A 141 -5.24 9.44 -32.42
C ASP A 141 -5.29 9.88 -33.88
N GLY A 142 -5.25 11.22 -34.09
CA GLY A 142 -5.18 11.76 -35.41
C GLY A 142 -4.07 11.02 -36.14
N GLU A 143 -4.44 10.33 -37.20
CA GLU A 143 -3.53 9.83 -38.17
C GLU A 143 -2.45 10.90 -38.35
N LYS A 144 -1.22 10.59 -37.98
CA LYS A 144 -0.06 11.33 -38.44
C LYS A 144 -0.09 11.13 -39.94
N GLU A 145 -0.67 12.06 -40.68
CA GLU A 145 -0.47 12.19 -42.11
C GLU A 145 1.03 12.13 -42.33
N LYS A 146 1.48 10.99 -42.83
CA LYS A 146 2.80 10.89 -43.41
C LYS A 146 2.78 11.88 -44.58
N PRO A 147 3.75 12.81 -44.68
CA PRO A 147 3.80 13.67 -45.83
C PRO A 147 3.84 12.79 -47.09
N GLU A 148 2.79 12.86 -47.90
CA GLU A 148 2.76 12.22 -49.20
C GLU A 148 3.95 12.72 -49.97
N LYS A 149 4.92 11.81 -50.22
CA LYS A 149 5.90 12.02 -51.25
C LYS A 149 5.13 12.09 -52.56
N LYS A 150 4.95 13.31 -53.09
CA LYS A 150 4.47 13.53 -54.44
C LYS A 150 5.32 12.67 -55.37
N LYS A 151 4.76 11.58 -55.83
CA LYS A 151 5.33 10.82 -56.94
C LYS A 151 5.26 11.75 -58.12
N LYS A 152 6.41 12.24 -58.60
CA LYS A 152 6.51 12.90 -59.91
C LYS A 152 5.84 11.99 -60.92
N GLY A 153 4.81 12.52 -61.57
CA GLY A 153 4.06 11.77 -62.56
C GLY A 153 4.97 11.42 -63.74
N PHE A 154 4.63 10.30 -64.35
CA PHE A 154 5.35 9.79 -65.53
C PHE A 154 5.48 10.87 -66.65
N MET A 155 4.52 11.83 -66.77
CA MET A 155 4.52 12.94 -67.70
C MET A 155 5.60 13.99 -67.45
N ASP A 156 6.05 14.20 -66.20
CA ASP A 156 7.15 15.14 -65.89
C ASP A 156 8.53 14.60 -66.32
N LYS A 157 8.68 13.28 -66.34
CA LYS A 157 9.89 12.64 -66.83
C LYS A 157 10.04 12.63 -68.37
N VAL A 158 8.93 12.77 -69.05
CA VAL A 158 8.96 12.80 -70.58
C VAL A 158 9.31 14.18 -71.08
N LYS A 159 8.99 15.29 -70.33
CA LYS A 159 9.39 16.64 -70.74
C LYS A 159 10.89 16.93 -70.61
N GLU A 160 11.55 16.35 -69.61
CA GLU A 160 13.01 16.53 -69.42
C GLU A 160 13.86 15.76 -70.46
N ALA A 161 13.25 14.86 -71.22
CA ALA A 161 13.98 14.06 -72.24
C ALA A 161 13.85 14.60 -73.64
N PHE A 162 13.14 15.71 -73.91
CA PHE A 162 12.94 16.30 -75.23
C PHE A 162 13.45 17.74 -75.41
N ASP A 163 14.15 18.31 -74.39
CA ASP A 163 14.79 19.62 -74.45
C ASP A 163 16.36 19.46 -74.40
N ASP A 164 16.91 18.70 -75.35
CA ASP A 164 18.33 18.76 -75.77
C ASP A 164 18.40 18.77 -77.27
#